data_565e4cd7051186c16a98e163e2c44957
#
_entry.id   565e4cd7051186c16a98e163e2c44957
#
_cell.length_a   1.000
_cell.length_b   1.000
_cell.length_c   1.000
_cell.angle_alpha   90.00
_cell.angle_beta   90.00
_cell.angle_gamma   90.00
#
_symmetry.space_group_name_H-M   'P 1'
#
loop_
_entity.id
_entity.type
_entity.pdbx_description
1 polymer ?
#
loop_
_entity_poly.entity_id
_entity_poly.type
_entity_poly.pdbx_seq_one_letter_code
_entity_poly.pdbx_strand_id
1 'polypeptide(L)'
;ADKIETLNDQGALTTRVTERAVEFINRNQNNPFFLYVPHPMPHQPIAVSEKFSGKSELGLYGDVMMEIDWSVGKIIEALKNNGIDNNTLIIYASDNGPWLNYGKWGGSAGPLREGKGTMWEGGARVPCIMRWPEKIKSNQIISNIAGTIDILPTIAEIVGEKNIRNKIDGVSLIPLLYSAPNANPRNELFYYYGEKLIAVRKGKWKLVFPHVYRSYINVKPGENLHPGIYGKGKAGLELYNLNNDIGETIDLAGQFPDVVIELEELGEQARSILGDKITGKIGSESYTTICGVLPSLVKMDHSGVGKSMKLENRAHKKYAGESSDALINGLGGTNNFRDVSWQGF
;
A
#
# COMPACT_ATOMS: atom_id res chain seq x y z
N ALA A 1 -12.81 23.32 -1.68
CA ALA A 1 -12.78 21.88 -1.94
C ALA A 1 -14.11 21.51 -2.60
N ASP A 2 -14.08 20.85 -3.74
CA ASP A 2 -15.27 20.42 -4.45
C ASP A 2 -15.96 19.33 -3.63
N LYS A 3 -17.28 19.43 -3.49
CA LYS A 3 -18.06 18.46 -2.75
C LYS A 3 -18.39 17.28 -3.64
N ILE A 4 -18.16 16.07 -3.17
CA ILE A 4 -18.51 14.81 -3.86
C ILE A 4 -19.78 14.29 -3.22
N GLU A 5 -20.90 14.38 -3.92
CA GLU A 5 -22.21 14.00 -3.40
C GLU A 5 -22.81 12.80 -4.12
N THR A 6 -22.40 12.53 -5.36
CA THR A 6 -22.97 11.49 -6.22
C THR A 6 -21.90 10.63 -6.87
N LEU A 7 -22.28 9.47 -7.43
CA LEU A 7 -21.39 8.64 -8.24
C LEU A 7 -20.91 9.34 -9.50
N ASN A 8 -21.70 10.27 -10.06
CA ASN A 8 -21.26 11.08 -11.21
C ASN A 8 -20.13 12.03 -10.83
N ASP A 9 -20.21 12.66 -9.64
CA ASP A 9 -19.12 13.49 -9.12
C ASP A 9 -17.88 12.63 -8.87
N GLN A 10 -18.06 11.42 -8.36
CA GLN A 10 -16.99 10.46 -8.14
C GLN A 10 -16.36 10.00 -9.46
N GLY A 11 -17.15 9.83 -10.52
CA GLY A 11 -16.67 9.51 -11.87
C GLY A 11 -15.70 10.55 -12.43
N ALA A 12 -15.84 11.81 -12.06
CA ALA A 12 -14.94 12.88 -12.50
C ALA A 12 -13.62 12.97 -11.68
N LEU A 13 -13.46 12.19 -10.59
CA LEU A 13 -12.32 12.36 -9.67
C LEU A 13 -10.96 12.11 -10.34
N THR A 14 -10.81 11.02 -11.07
CA THR A 14 -9.54 10.70 -11.75
C THR A 14 -9.15 11.80 -12.72
N THR A 15 -10.09 12.28 -13.53
CA THR A 15 -9.86 13.41 -14.44
C THR A 15 -9.45 14.67 -13.69
N ARG A 16 -10.19 15.08 -12.64
CA ARG A 16 -9.88 16.27 -11.84
C ARG A 16 -8.53 16.20 -11.13
N VAL A 17 -8.18 15.06 -10.57
CA VAL A 17 -6.87 14.82 -9.94
C VAL A 17 -5.76 14.95 -10.99
N THR A 18 -5.97 14.42 -12.19
CA THR A 18 -5.03 14.52 -13.29
C THR A 18 -4.82 15.97 -13.74
N GLU A 19 -5.89 16.72 -13.92
CA GLU A 19 -5.83 18.15 -14.29
C GLU A 19 -5.04 18.95 -13.24
N ARG A 20 -5.31 18.74 -11.96
CA ARG A 20 -4.57 19.39 -10.88
C ARG A 20 -3.09 19.00 -10.83
N ALA A 21 -2.77 17.74 -11.10
CA ALA A 21 -1.39 17.29 -11.21
C ALA A 21 -0.66 17.98 -12.35
N VAL A 22 -1.29 18.05 -13.54
CA VAL A 22 -0.75 18.75 -14.72
C VAL A 22 -0.57 20.26 -14.46
N GLU A 23 -1.57 20.91 -13.87
CA GLU A 23 -1.47 22.34 -13.49
C GLU A 23 -0.30 22.58 -12.52
N PHE A 24 -0.14 21.67 -11.52
CA PHE A 24 0.97 21.76 -10.56
C PHE A 24 2.32 21.64 -11.24
N ILE A 25 2.49 20.66 -12.14
CA ILE A 25 3.73 20.45 -12.90
C ILE A 25 4.05 21.70 -13.74
N ASN A 26 3.11 22.22 -14.50
CA ASN A 26 3.29 23.39 -15.34
C ASN A 26 3.71 24.62 -14.54
N ARG A 27 3.13 24.82 -13.35
CA ARG A 27 3.45 25.95 -12.46
C ARG A 27 4.82 25.83 -11.82
N ASN A 28 5.28 24.60 -11.56
CA ASN A 28 6.52 24.36 -10.82
C ASN A 28 7.69 23.87 -11.69
N GLN A 29 7.58 23.94 -13.02
CA GLN A 29 8.56 23.40 -13.97
C GLN A 29 10.00 23.92 -13.77
N ASN A 30 10.17 25.10 -13.17
CA ASN A 30 11.48 25.74 -12.96
C ASN A 30 12.03 25.50 -11.55
N ASN A 31 11.35 24.74 -10.70
CA ASN A 31 11.75 24.48 -9.31
C ASN A 31 11.74 22.98 -9.02
N PRO A 32 12.57 22.48 -8.10
CA PRO A 32 12.41 21.14 -7.57
C PRO A 32 11.04 21.00 -6.90
N PHE A 33 10.37 19.88 -7.11
CA PHE A 33 9.09 19.60 -6.48
C PHE A 33 8.94 18.15 -6.07
N PHE A 34 8.05 17.91 -5.11
CA PHE A 34 7.50 16.62 -4.78
C PHE A 34 5.99 16.67 -4.98
N LEU A 35 5.46 15.76 -5.78
CA LEU A 35 4.04 15.66 -6.07
C LEU A 35 3.54 14.26 -5.70
N TYR A 36 2.60 14.19 -4.76
CA TYR A 36 1.90 12.97 -4.40
C TYR A 36 0.49 12.99 -5.00
N VAL A 37 0.18 12.00 -5.81
CA VAL A 37 -1.09 11.90 -6.56
C VAL A 37 -1.85 10.65 -6.11
N PRO A 38 -2.55 10.69 -4.95
CA PRO A 38 -3.28 9.55 -4.43
C PRO A 38 -4.62 9.41 -5.18
N HIS A 39 -4.64 8.56 -6.20
CA HIS A 39 -5.88 8.25 -6.90
C HIS A 39 -6.86 7.53 -5.97
N PRO A 40 -8.13 7.99 -5.82
CA PRO A 40 -9.13 7.28 -5.05
C PRO A 40 -9.61 6.00 -5.74
N MET A 41 -9.46 5.91 -7.06
CA MET A 41 -9.76 4.71 -7.86
C MET A 41 -8.52 3.80 -7.93
N PRO A 42 -8.71 2.48 -7.99
CA PRO A 42 -9.94 1.71 -8.15
C PRO A 42 -10.62 1.25 -6.83
N HIS A 43 -10.54 2.04 -5.75
CA HIS A 43 -11.25 1.70 -4.51
C HIS A 43 -12.77 1.77 -4.69
N GLN A 44 -13.49 0.82 -4.09
CA GLN A 44 -14.96 0.79 -4.11
C GLN A 44 -15.58 1.94 -3.28
N PRO A 45 -16.72 2.47 -3.72
CA PRO A 45 -17.41 2.20 -4.98
C PRO A 45 -16.65 2.79 -6.18
N ILE A 46 -16.43 1.96 -7.22
CA ILE A 46 -15.73 2.42 -8.43
C ILE A 46 -16.64 3.26 -9.33
N ALA A 47 -16.07 4.30 -9.90
CA ALA A 47 -16.69 5.16 -10.88
C ALA A 47 -15.67 5.63 -11.90
N VAL A 48 -16.12 5.98 -13.09
CA VAL A 48 -15.30 6.38 -14.23
C VAL A 48 -15.95 7.55 -14.96
N SER A 49 -15.17 8.40 -15.60
CA SER A 49 -15.69 9.48 -16.43
C SER A 49 -16.39 8.94 -17.69
N GLU A 50 -17.30 9.74 -18.26
CA GLU A 50 -18.02 9.39 -19.50
C GLU A 50 -17.06 9.06 -20.64
N LYS A 51 -15.89 9.70 -20.69
CA LYS A 51 -14.85 9.45 -21.66
C LYS A 51 -14.38 8.00 -21.72
N PHE A 52 -14.36 7.31 -20.59
CA PHE A 52 -13.87 5.94 -20.47
C PHE A 52 -14.99 4.91 -20.23
N SER A 53 -16.20 5.36 -19.94
CA SER A 53 -17.34 4.47 -19.71
C SER A 53 -17.62 3.56 -20.88
N GLY A 54 -17.66 2.26 -20.66
CA GLY A 54 -17.91 1.23 -21.66
C GLY A 54 -16.81 1.05 -22.72
N LYS A 55 -15.56 1.44 -22.41
CA LYS A 55 -14.43 1.30 -23.35
C LYS A 55 -13.69 -0.02 -23.21
N SER A 56 -13.70 -0.61 -22.01
CA SER A 56 -13.01 -1.85 -21.74
C SER A 56 -13.91 -3.07 -21.91
N GLU A 57 -13.38 -4.13 -22.51
CA GLU A 57 -14.04 -5.45 -22.54
C GLU A 57 -14.12 -6.09 -21.14
N LEU A 58 -13.32 -5.61 -20.18
CA LEU A 58 -13.34 -6.05 -18.78
C LEU A 58 -14.39 -5.32 -17.93
N GLY A 59 -15.27 -4.53 -18.55
CA GLY A 59 -16.33 -3.76 -17.90
C GLY A 59 -15.80 -2.61 -17.05
N LEU A 60 -16.60 -2.15 -16.08
CA LEU A 60 -16.35 -0.92 -15.33
C LEU A 60 -14.97 -0.90 -14.62
N TYR A 61 -14.50 -2.03 -14.09
CA TYR A 61 -13.15 -2.08 -13.48
C TYR A 61 -12.07 -1.82 -14.52
N GLY A 62 -12.21 -2.41 -15.70
CA GLY A 62 -11.30 -2.15 -16.81
C GLY A 62 -11.33 -0.70 -17.29
N ASP A 63 -12.52 -0.09 -17.37
CA ASP A 63 -12.69 1.32 -17.73
C ASP A 63 -11.94 2.23 -16.74
N VAL A 64 -12.07 1.96 -15.43
CA VAL A 64 -11.36 2.69 -14.37
C VAL A 64 -9.85 2.55 -14.50
N MET A 65 -9.36 1.35 -14.81
CA MET A 65 -7.92 1.13 -15.01
C MET A 65 -7.41 1.85 -16.26
N MET A 66 -8.19 1.91 -17.34
CA MET A 66 -7.86 2.70 -18.54
C MET A 66 -7.78 4.20 -18.22
N GLU A 67 -8.67 4.72 -17.37
CA GLU A 67 -8.63 6.14 -16.99
C GLU A 67 -7.42 6.46 -16.10
N ILE A 68 -7.03 5.55 -15.20
CA ILE A 68 -5.80 5.69 -14.39
C ILE A 68 -4.57 5.69 -15.29
N ASP A 69 -4.49 4.77 -16.25
CA ASP A 69 -3.39 4.71 -17.22
C ASP A 69 -3.29 6.00 -18.05
N TRP A 70 -4.44 6.49 -18.54
CA TRP A 70 -4.52 7.80 -19.22
C TRP A 70 -4.01 8.93 -18.33
N SER A 71 -4.35 8.93 -17.04
CA SER A 71 -3.90 9.93 -16.08
C SER A 71 -2.38 9.94 -15.97
N VAL A 72 -1.75 8.78 -15.81
CA VAL A 72 -0.29 8.64 -15.80
C VAL A 72 0.31 9.15 -17.11
N GLY A 73 -0.30 8.79 -18.23
CA GLY A 73 0.09 9.29 -19.55
C GLY A 73 0.07 10.82 -19.64
N LYS A 74 -0.96 11.49 -19.10
CA LYS A 74 -1.07 12.96 -19.08
C LYS A 74 -0.03 13.63 -18.18
N ILE A 75 0.30 13.02 -17.06
CA ILE A 75 1.38 13.48 -16.18
C ILE A 75 2.73 13.40 -16.91
N ILE A 76 3.02 12.28 -17.56
CA ILE A 76 4.25 12.12 -18.35
C ILE A 76 4.31 13.11 -19.53
N GLU A 77 3.20 13.32 -20.22
CA GLU A 77 3.09 14.31 -21.30
C GLU A 77 3.41 15.72 -20.81
N ALA A 78 2.89 16.11 -19.65
CA ALA A 78 3.18 17.43 -19.05
C ALA A 78 4.66 17.57 -18.69
N LEU A 79 5.30 16.55 -18.14
CA LEU A 79 6.74 16.55 -17.84
C LEU A 79 7.58 16.72 -19.11
N LYS A 80 7.22 16.00 -20.19
CA LYS A 80 7.89 16.10 -21.49
C LYS A 80 7.74 17.48 -22.12
N ASN A 81 6.52 18.02 -22.14
CA ASN A 81 6.22 19.32 -22.71
C ASN A 81 6.96 20.47 -22.00
N ASN A 82 7.27 20.29 -20.70
CA ASN A 82 8.06 21.23 -19.93
C ASN A 82 9.58 20.93 -19.95
N GLY A 83 10.03 19.90 -20.66
CA GLY A 83 11.45 19.55 -20.78
C GLY A 83 12.10 18.99 -19.51
N ILE A 84 11.31 18.58 -18.53
CA ILE A 84 11.79 18.08 -17.22
C ILE A 84 11.64 16.57 -17.02
N ASP A 85 11.13 15.86 -18.03
CA ASP A 85 10.87 14.43 -17.98
C ASP A 85 12.13 13.60 -17.66
N ASN A 86 13.26 13.93 -18.25
CA ASN A 86 14.51 13.20 -18.06
C ASN A 86 15.03 13.27 -16.62
N ASN A 87 14.77 14.37 -15.92
CA ASN A 87 15.20 14.60 -14.54
C ASN A 87 14.04 14.48 -13.53
N THR A 88 13.06 13.65 -13.82
CA THR A 88 11.94 13.39 -12.91
C THR A 88 11.83 11.90 -12.61
N LEU A 89 11.86 11.52 -11.32
CA LEU A 89 11.49 10.19 -10.85
C LEU A 89 9.98 10.09 -10.74
N ILE A 90 9.39 9.15 -11.46
CA ILE A 90 7.98 8.78 -11.34
C ILE A 90 7.90 7.42 -10.64
N ILE A 91 7.08 7.33 -9.61
CA ILE A 91 6.77 6.07 -8.91
C ILE A 91 5.27 5.83 -9.05
N TYR A 92 4.90 4.73 -9.66
CA TYR A 92 3.53 4.22 -9.69
C TYR A 92 3.46 2.96 -8.83
N ALA A 93 2.57 2.93 -7.84
CA ALA A 93 2.35 1.78 -6.97
C ALA A 93 0.91 1.73 -6.49
N SER A 94 0.47 0.55 -6.05
CA SER A 94 -0.76 0.40 -5.26
C SER A 94 -0.44 0.40 -3.76
N ASP A 95 -1.45 0.63 -2.94
CA ASP A 95 -1.36 0.60 -1.47
C ASP A 95 -1.55 -0.81 -0.89
N ASN A 96 -2.34 -1.65 -1.55
CA ASN A 96 -2.62 -3.04 -1.17
C ASN A 96 -3.11 -3.87 -2.37
N GLY A 97 -3.22 -5.17 -2.16
CA GLY A 97 -3.78 -6.09 -3.13
C GLY A 97 -5.27 -5.88 -3.43
N PRO A 98 -5.83 -6.60 -4.41
CA PRO A 98 -7.20 -6.41 -4.89
C PRO A 98 -8.26 -6.85 -3.88
N TRP A 99 -9.43 -6.22 -3.94
CA TRP A 99 -10.57 -6.57 -3.09
C TRP A 99 -11.44 -7.64 -3.75
N LEU A 100 -11.00 -8.89 -3.66
CA LEU A 100 -11.49 -10.02 -4.45
C LEU A 100 -12.98 -10.35 -4.26
N ASN A 101 -13.57 -10.02 -3.10
CA ASN A 101 -14.99 -10.31 -2.88
C ASN A 101 -15.97 -9.40 -3.64
N TYR A 102 -15.46 -8.42 -4.40
CA TYR A 102 -16.24 -7.68 -5.40
C TYR A 102 -16.27 -8.36 -6.78
N GLY A 103 -15.61 -9.54 -6.93
CA GLY A 103 -15.57 -10.27 -8.19
C GLY A 103 -14.98 -9.43 -9.33
N LYS A 104 -15.66 -9.39 -10.46
CA LYS A 104 -15.22 -8.64 -11.65
C LYS A 104 -15.06 -7.13 -11.43
N TRP A 105 -15.53 -6.59 -10.33
CA TRP A 105 -15.37 -5.17 -9.96
C TRP A 105 -14.24 -4.92 -8.94
N GLY A 106 -13.51 -5.97 -8.54
CA GLY A 106 -12.49 -5.89 -7.47
C GLY A 106 -11.05 -6.14 -7.91
N GLY A 107 -10.80 -6.39 -9.18
CA GLY A 107 -9.48 -6.75 -9.71
C GLY A 107 -9.12 -8.22 -9.50
N SER A 108 -7.85 -8.55 -9.71
CA SER A 108 -7.31 -9.90 -9.59
C SER A 108 -5.93 -9.88 -8.95
N ALA A 109 -5.67 -10.84 -8.07
CA ALA A 109 -4.34 -11.07 -7.51
C ALA A 109 -3.45 -11.96 -8.43
N GLY A 110 -3.97 -12.39 -9.60
CA GLY A 110 -3.26 -13.32 -10.48
C GLY A 110 -2.92 -14.64 -9.77
N PRO A 111 -1.65 -15.07 -9.77
CA PRO A 111 -1.24 -16.31 -9.12
C PRO A 111 -1.05 -16.19 -7.60
N LEU A 112 -1.17 -14.99 -7.03
CA LEU A 112 -0.89 -14.72 -5.63
C LEU A 112 -2.07 -15.17 -4.74
N ARG A 113 -1.75 -15.68 -3.56
CA ARG A 113 -2.75 -16.15 -2.60
C ARG A 113 -3.49 -15.00 -1.96
N GLU A 114 -4.84 -15.10 -1.85
CA GLU A 114 -5.74 -14.16 -1.20
C GLU A 114 -5.72 -12.74 -1.81
N GLY A 115 -6.07 -11.72 -1.04
CA GLY A 115 -6.18 -10.32 -1.48
C GLY A 115 -6.22 -9.34 -0.31
N LYS A 116 -6.76 -8.15 -0.57
CA LYS A 116 -6.84 -7.02 0.38
C LYS A 116 -7.26 -7.45 1.78
N GLY A 117 -6.51 -6.99 2.79
CA GLY A 117 -6.78 -7.27 4.19
C GLY A 117 -6.28 -8.63 4.66
N THR A 118 -5.34 -9.22 3.93
CA THR A 118 -4.56 -10.38 4.34
C THR A 118 -3.07 -10.11 4.15
N MET A 119 -2.23 -10.90 4.79
CA MET A 119 -0.78 -10.81 4.67
C MET A 119 -0.18 -11.92 3.80
N TRP A 120 -1.02 -12.61 3.04
CA TRP A 120 -0.61 -13.44 1.92
C TRP A 120 -0.12 -12.55 0.77
N GLU A 121 0.67 -13.09 -0.14
CA GLU A 121 1.26 -12.29 -1.22
C GLU A 121 0.20 -11.55 -2.04
N GLY A 122 -1.00 -12.10 -2.23
CA GLY A 122 -2.08 -11.41 -2.95
C GLY A 122 -2.67 -10.20 -2.21
N GLY A 123 -2.50 -10.13 -0.88
CA GLY A 123 -2.92 -8.96 -0.11
C GLY A 123 -1.80 -7.93 0.08
N ALA A 124 -0.56 -8.40 0.12
CA ALA A 124 0.62 -7.62 0.49
C ALA A 124 1.45 -7.14 -0.70
N ARG A 125 1.66 -8.00 -1.70
CA ARG A 125 2.44 -7.66 -2.89
C ARG A 125 1.60 -6.83 -3.86
N VAL A 126 2.15 -5.69 -4.26
CA VAL A 126 1.49 -4.71 -5.15
C VAL A 126 2.33 -4.44 -6.39
N PRO A 127 1.71 -4.03 -7.51
CA PRO A 127 2.47 -3.56 -8.67
C PRO A 127 3.25 -2.29 -8.30
N CYS A 128 4.48 -2.20 -8.78
CA CYS A 128 5.30 -1.00 -8.70
C CYS A 128 6.07 -0.80 -9.99
N ILE A 129 6.03 0.42 -10.51
CA ILE A 129 6.80 0.85 -11.67
C ILE A 129 7.53 2.13 -11.30
N MET A 130 8.86 2.14 -11.49
CA MET A 130 9.67 3.32 -11.27
C MET A 130 10.33 3.74 -12.58
N ARG A 131 10.22 5.03 -12.91
CA ARG A 131 10.75 5.58 -14.14
C ARG A 131 11.52 6.87 -13.87
N TRP A 132 12.79 6.90 -14.28
CA TRP A 132 13.64 8.09 -14.29
C TRP A 132 14.60 7.97 -15.47
N PRO A 133 14.28 8.56 -16.65
CA PRO A 133 15.00 8.28 -17.89
C PRO A 133 16.51 8.53 -17.80
N GLU A 134 16.94 9.55 -17.07
CA GLU A 134 18.36 9.87 -16.92
C GLU A 134 19.13 8.91 -16.01
N LYS A 135 18.44 8.25 -15.04
CA LYS A 135 19.10 7.50 -13.97
C LYS A 135 18.77 6.02 -13.96
N ILE A 136 17.57 5.64 -14.35
CA ILE A 136 17.11 4.25 -14.34
C ILE A 136 17.14 3.69 -15.75
N LYS A 137 17.87 2.59 -15.94
CA LYS A 137 17.86 1.87 -17.22
C LYS A 137 16.46 1.33 -17.52
N SER A 138 16.03 1.43 -18.77
CA SER A 138 14.75 0.88 -19.22
C SER A 138 14.74 -0.66 -19.21
N ASN A 139 13.54 -1.24 -19.21
CA ASN A 139 13.30 -2.69 -19.36
C ASN A 139 13.98 -3.55 -18.29
N GLN A 140 14.05 -3.07 -17.06
CA GLN A 140 14.55 -3.86 -15.94
C GLN A 140 13.40 -4.49 -15.16
N ILE A 141 13.61 -5.71 -14.70
CA ILE A 141 12.78 -6.38 -13.70
C ILE A 141 13.63 -6.59 -12.46
N ILE A 142 13.22 -5.99 -11.34
CA ILE A 142 13.88 -6.09 -10.06
C ILE A 142 13.05 -7.00 -9.16
N SER A 143 13.63 -8.14 -8.76
CA SER A 143 12.96 -9.16 -7.93
C SER A 143 13.38 -9.12 -6.45
N ASN A 144 14.22 -8.16 -6.08
CA ASN A 144 14.64 -7.96 -4.70
C ASN A 144 13.46 -7.53 -3.82
N ILE A 145 13.56 -7.81 -2.53
CA ILE A 145 12.58 -7.31 -1.56
C ILE A 145 12.69 -5.78 -1.52
N ALA A 146 11.55 -5.12 -1.68
CA ALA A 146 11.38 -3.69 -1.49
C ALA A 146 9.99 -3.42 -0.89
N GLY A 147 9.84 -2.32 -0.19
CA GLY A 147 8.58 -1.92 0.41
C GLY A 147 8.28 -0.45 0.19
N THR A 148 7.02 -0.05 0.34
CA THR A 148 6.64 1.36 0.27
C THR A 148 7.29 2.19 1.39
N ILE A 149 7.69 1.56 2.51
CA ILE A 149 8.51 2.19 3.57
C ILE A 149 9.87 2.65 3.06
N ASP A 150 10.36 2.10 1.95
CA ASP A 150 11.67 2.41 1.36
C ASP A 150 11.61 3.67 0.47
N ILE A 151 10.43 4.16 0.13
CA ILE A 151 10.26 5.36 -0.71
C ILE A 151 10.84 6.60 -0.02
N LEU A 152 10.53 6.81 1.28
CA LEU A 152 11.01 7.97 2.02
C LEU A 152 12.54 8.06 2.07
N PRO A 153 13.29 7.03 2.52
CA PRO A 153 14.76 7.10 2.53
C PRO A 153 15.36 7.16 1.13
N THR A 154 14.70 6.59 0.11
CA THR A 154 15.13 6.73 -1.29
C THR A 154 15.05 8.17 -1.76
N ILE A 155 13.92 8.86 -1.49
CA ILE A 155 13.76 10.28 -1.82
C ILE A 155 14.75 11.14 -1.03
N ALA A 156 14.94 10.87 0.26
CA ALA A 156 15.89 11.60 1.09
C ALA A 156 17.32 11.53 0.53
N GLU A 157 17.75 10.33 0.10
CA GLU A 157 19.05 10.17 -0.54
C GLU A 157 19.16 10.92 -1.87
N ILE A 158 18.12 10.90 -2.71
CA ILE A 158 18.06 11.63 -3.97
C ILE A 158 18.26 13.14 -3.78
N VAL A 159 17.63 13.72 -2.76
CA VAL A 159 17.73 15.15 -2.46
C VAL A 159 18.91 15.52 -1.58
N GLY A 160 19.77 14.54 -1.22
CA GLY A 160 20.97 14.76 -0.41
C GLY A 160 20.70 14.94 1.09
N GLU A 161 19.47 14.62 1.56
CA GLU A 161 19.15 14.65 3.00
C GLU A 161 19.74 13.41 3.70
N LYS A 162 20.70 13.63 4.58
CA LYS A 162 21.40 12.56 5.31
C LYS A 162 20.87 12.35 6.73
N ASN A 163 20.09 13.29 7.25
CA ASN A 163 19.67 13.33 8.65
C ASN A 163 18.15 13.21 8.77
N ILE A 164 17.60 12.03 8.51
CA ILE A 164 16.21 11.76 8.87
C ILE A 164 16.13 11.75 10.40
N ARG A 165 15.41 12.73 10.98
CA ARG A 165 15.40 12.96 12.44
C ARG A 165 14.88 11.78 13.26
N ASN A 166 13.92 11.06 12.72
CA ASN A 166 13.31 9.92 13.38
C ASN A 166 13.91 8.61 12.87
N LYS A 167 13.99 7.60 13.73
CA LYS A 167 14.28 6.24 13.30
C LYS A 167 13.17 5.79 12.35
N ILE A 168 13.57 5.20 11.23
CA ILE A 168 12.67 4.68 10.20
C ILE A 168 13.05 3.23 9.87
N ASP A 169 12.08 2.45 9.39
CA ASP A 169 12.29 1.05 9.02
C ASP A 169 12.67 0.89 7.54
N GLY A 170 12.53 1.96 6.75
CA GLY A 170 12.86 1.99 5.34
C GLY A 170 14.36 2.03 5.07
N VAL A 171 14.77 1.51 3.92
CA VAL A 171 16.12 1.60 3.36
C VAL A 171 16.07 2.21 1.97
N SER A 172 17.16 2.88 1.54
CA SER A 172 17.17 3.45 0.20
C SER A 172 17.26 2.39 -0.89
N LEU A 173 16.43 2.54 -1.91
CA LEU A 173 16.41 1.68 -3.11
C LEU A 173 17.37 2.16 -4.21
N ILE A 174 18.11 3.26 -4.02
CA ILE A 174 19.03 3.80 -5.01
C ILE A 174 19.99 2.75 -5.57
N PRO A 175 20.61 1.85 -4.76
CA PRO A 175 21.46 0.81 -5.31
C PRO A 175 20.76 -0.12 -6.30
N LEU A 176 19.50 -0.44 -6.08
CA LEU A 176 18.68 -1.24 -7.02
C LEU A 176 18.34 -0.43 -8.27
N LEU A 177 17.86 0.79 -8.10
CA LEU A 177 17.42 1.66 -9.19
C LEU A 177 18.56 1.98 -10.17
N TYR A 178 19.78 2.15 -9.66
CA TYR A 178 20.96 2.42 -10.47
C TYR A 178 21.71 1.15 -10.90
N SER A 179 21.13 -0.01 -10.67
CA SER A 179 21.69 -1.31 -11.07
C SER A 179 23.12 -1.55 -10.51
N ALA A 180 23.34 -1.17 -9.26
CA ALA A 180 24.61 -1.45 -8.59
C ALA A 180 24.83 -2.98 -8.50
N PRO A 181 26.04 -3.48 -8.78
CA PRO A 181 26.32 -4.91 -8.74
C PRO A 181 25.98 -5.51 -7.36
N ASN A 182 25.28 -6.64 -7.35
CA ASN A 182 24.89 -7.36 -6.13
C ASN A 182 24.10 -6.53 -5.12
N ALA A 183 23.42 -5.48 -5.57
CA ALA A 183 22.61 -4.65 -4.68
C ALA A 183 21.49 -5.48 -4.02
N ASN A 184 21.44 -5.45 -2.71
CA ASN A 184 20.38 -6.04 -1.90
C ASN A 184 20.17 -5.22 -0.62
N PRO A 185 19.64 -3.99 -0.74
CA PRO A 185 19.53 -3.07 0.39
C PRO A 185 18.58 -3.58 1.48
N ARG A 186 17.61 -4.43 1.10
CA ARG A 186 16.65 -5.06 2.01
C ARG A 186 16.65 -6.57 1.79
N ASN A 187 16.93 -7.32 2.84
CA ASN A 187 16.87 -8.79 2.80
C ASN A 187 15.72 -9.36 3.64
N GLU A 188 15.09 -8.53 4.46
CA GLU A 188 14.06 -8.92 5.43
C GLU A 188 12.83 -8.02 5.31
N LEU A 189 11.63 -8.61 5.54
CA LEU A 189 10.36 -7.88 5.57
C LEU A 189 9.45 -8.47 6.63
N PHE A 190 8.79 -7.60 7.40
CA PHE A 190 7.83 -7.95 8.43
C PHE A 190 6.41 -7.66 7.95
N TYR A 191 5.55 -8.66 8.04
CA TYR A 191 4.16 -8.57 7.58
C TYR A 191 3.25 -8.38 8.80
N TYR A 192 2.79 -7.15 8.98
CA TYR A 192 1.87 -6.79 10.04
C TYR A 192 0.46 -6.54 9.51
N TYR A 193 -0.54 -7.06 10.19
CA TYR A 193 -1.93 -6.66 9.99
C TYR A 193 -2.43 -5.93 11.24
N GLY A 194 -2.54 -4.61 11.14
CA GLY A 194 -2.65 -3.76 12.32
C GLY A 194 -1.46 -3.97 13.26
N GLU A 195 -1.71 -4.27 14.51
CA GLU A 195 -0.68 -4.51 15.55
C GLU A 195 -0.24 -5.98 15.66
N LYS A 196 -0.58 -6.82 14.68
CA LYS A 196 -0.32 -8.27 14.72
C LYS A 196 0.78 -8.63 13.72
N LEU A 197 1.85 -9.26 14.19
CA LEU A 197 2.86 -9.85 13.34
C LEU A 197 2.31 -11.14 12.72
N ILE A 198 2.09 -11.14 11.43
CA ILE A 198 1.48 -12.25 10.69
C ILE A 198 2.53 -13.13 10.04
N ALA A 199 3.59 -12.54 9.48
CA ALA A 199 4.67 -13.27 8.84
C ALA A 199 5.97 -12.48 8.87
N VAL A 200 7.07 -13.21 8.63
CA VAL A 200 8.39 -12.61 8.31
C VAL A 200 8.92 -13.21 7.03
N ARG A 201 9.67 -12.42 6.28
CA ARG A 201 10.34 -12.86 5.06
C ARG A 201 11.83 -12.56 5.15
N LYS A 202 12.66 -13.52 4.76
CA LYS A 202 14.10 -13.34 4.56
C LYS A 202 14.51 -13.96 3.23
N GLY A 203 14.97 -13.13 2.30
CA GLY A 203 15.25 -13.54 0.93
C GLY A 203 14.04 -14.22 0.27
N LYS A 204 14.19 -15.50 -0.11
CA LYS A 204 13.12 -16.30 -0.74
C LYS A 204 12.14 -16.94 0.24
N TRP A 205 12.47 -16.99 1.53
CA TRP A 205 11.69 -17.69 2.53
C TRP A 205 10.72 -16.76 3.25
N LYS A 206 9.47 -17.19 3.38
CA LYS A 206 8.43 -16.51 4.16
C LYS A 206 7.87 -17.49 5.18
N LEU A 207 7.98 -17.14 6.45
CA LEU A 207 7.38 -17.87 7.57
C LEU A 207 6.12 -17.15 8.01
N VAL A 208 4.99 -17.84 7.97
CA VAL A 208 3.69 -17.37 8.44
C VAL A 208 3.46 -17.90 9.84
N PHE A 209 3.08 -17.01 10.78
CA PHE A 209 2.76 -17.36 12.15
C PHE A 209 1.29 -17.78 12.31
N PRO A 210 0.96 -18.60 13.32
CA PRO A 210 -0.42 -19.02 13.56
C PRO A 210 -1.37 -17.83 13.75
N HIS A 211 -2.39 -17.72 12.90
CA HIS A 211 -3.40 -16.68 13.01
C HIS A 211 -4.70 -17.04 12.30
N VAL A 212 -5.75 -16.26 12.58
CA VAL A 212 -7.03 -16.31 11.86
C VAL A 212 -7.15 -15.09 10.99
N TYR A 213 -7.63 -15.27 9.74
CA TYR A 213 -7.75 -14.21 8.76
C TYR A 213 -9.06 -14.29 7.98
N ARG A 214 -9.47 -13.19 7.33
CA ARG A 214 -10.52 -13.23 6.31
C ARG A 214 -9.99 -13.98 5.09
N SER A 215 -10.83 -14.79 4.45
CA SER A 215 -10.44 -15.53 3.26
C SER A 215 -11.38 -15.24 2.11
N TYR A 216 -10.83 -15.23 0.91
CA TYR A 216 -11.56 -15.16 -0.36
C TYR A 216 -11.70 -16.52 -1.02
N ILE A 217 -11.04 -17.55 -0.46
CA ILE A 217 -11.05 -18.92 -1.00
C ILE A 217 -12.40 -19.58 -0.68
N ASN A 218 -12.98 -20.24 -1.68
CA ASN A 218 -14.26 -20.99 -1.56
C ASN A 218 -15.46 -20.13 -1.11
N VAL A 219 -15.41 -18.83 -1.34
CA VAL A 219 -16.58 -17.94 -1.14
C VAL A 219 -17.03 -17.36 -2.47
N LYS A 220 -18.35 -17.18 -2.63
CA LYS A 220 -18.89 -16.53 -3.83
C LYS A 220 -18.61 -15.04 -3.76
N PRO A 221 -17.95 -14.44 -4.77
CA PRO A 221 -17.83 -12.99 -4.87
C PRO A 221 -19.22 -12.33 -4.96
N GLY A 222 -19.26 -11.05 -4.63
CA GLY A 222 -20.45 -10.23 -4.78
C GLY A 222 -20.74 -9.88 -6.23
N GLU A 223 -21.89 -9.28 -6.43
CA GLU A 223 -22.39 -8.88 -7.74
C GLU A 223 -22.90 -7.43 -7.69
N ASN A 224 -23.03 -6.78 -8.85
CA ASN A 224 -23.58 -5.44 -8.99
C ASN A 224 -22.95 -4.39 -8.07
N LEU A 225 -21.62 -4.36 -7.99
CA LEU A 225 -20.85 -3.45 -7.14
C LEU A 225 -21.06 -3.65 -5.62
N HIS A 226 -21.70 -4.74 -5.22
CA HIS A 226 -21.80 -5.11 -3.81
C HIS A 226 -20.79 -6.21 -3.48
N PRO A 227 -20.16 -6.16 -2.30
CA PRO A 227 -19.22 -7.20 -1.89
C PRO A 227 -19.96 -8.50 -1.56
N GLY A 228 -19.33 -9.63 -1.85
CA GLY A 228 -19.69 -10.91 -1.29
C GLY A 228 -19.30 -11.02 0.18
N ILE A 229 -19.66 -12.12 0.80
CA ILE A 229 -19.22 -12.44 2.16
C ILE A 229 -17.73 -12.79 2.19
N TYR A 230 -17.13 -12.69 3.37
CA TYR A 230 -15.80 -13.24 3.61
C TYR A 230 -15.90 -14.64 4.21
N GLY A 231 -15.01 -15.52 3.78
CA GLY A 231 -14.69 -16.74 4.49
C GLY A 231 -13.79 -16.48 5.69
N LYS A 232 -13.54 -17.53 6.47
CA LYS A 232 -12.56 -17.53 7.57
C LYS A 232 -11.47 -18.52 7.24
N GLY A 233 -10.23 -18.06 7.19
CA GLY A 233 -9.04 -18.88 7.09
C GLY A 233 -8.34 -19.00 8.44
N LYS A 234 -7.58 -20.07 8.59
CA LYS A 234 -6.68 -20.29 9.72
C LYS A 234 -5.35 -20.78 9.17
N ALA A 235 -4.27 -20.10 9.50
CA ALA A 235 -2.91 -20.52 9.21
C ALA A 235 -2.31 -21.17 10.46
N GLY A 236 -1.46 -22.17 10.27
CA GLY A 236 -0.55 -22.69 11.27
C GLY A 236 0.79 -21.94 11.24
N LEU A 237 1.84 -22.59 11.73
CA LEU A 237 3.21 -22.17 11.45
C LEU A 237 3.60 -22.78 10.11
N GLU A 238 3.71 -21.97 9.06
CA GLU A 238 3.83 -22.41 7.68
C GLU A 238 4.99 -21.71 6.99
N LEU A 239 5.83 -22.46 6.25
CA LEU A 239 7.02 -21.94 5.55
C LEU A 239 6.86 -22.05 4.04
N TYR A 240 7.10 -20.95 3.31
CA TYR A 240 6.99 -20.90 1.86
C TYR A 240 8.27 -20.43 1.18
N ASN A 241 8.58 -21.02 0.01
CA ASN A 241 9.66 -20.57 -0.87
C ASN A 241 9.07 -19.73 -2.02
N LEU A 242 9.04 -18.43 -1.87
CA LEU A 242 8.39 -17.52 -2.84
C LEU A 242 9.06 -17.45 -4.22
N ASN A 243 10.27 -17.99 -4.39
CA ASN A 243 10.89 -18.08 -5.71
C ASN A 243 10.25 -19.18 -6.56
N ASN A 244 9.79 -20.25 -5.92
CA ASN A 244 9.25 -21.44 -6.61
C ASN A 244 7.73 -21.55 -6.45
N ASP A 245 7.18 -20.93 -5.40
CA ASP A 245 5.77 -21.00 -5.02
C ASP A 245 5.28 -19.61 -4.57
N ILE A 246 5.08 -18.74 -5.55
CA ILE A 246 4.59 -17.37 -5.31
C ILE A 246 3.12 -17.35 -4.82
N GLY A 247 2.40 -18.47 -5.03
CA GLY A 247 1.01 -18.68 -4.60
C GLY A 247 0.87 -19.22 -3.19
N GLU A 248 1.99 -19.46 -2.47
CA GLU A 248 1.99 -19.95 -1.09
C GLU A 248 1.11 -21.20 -0.91
N THR A 249 1.32 -22.21 -1.76
CA THR A 249 0.49 -23.42 -1.86
C THR A 249 1.09 -24.62 -1.16
N ILE A 250 2.43 -24.67 -0.98
CA ILE A 250 3.17 -25.81 -0.46
C ILE A 250 3.89 -25.41 0.82
N ASP A 251 3.38 -25.88 1.95
CA ASP A 251 4.04 -25.70 3.25
C ASP A 251 5.30 -26.57 3.32
N LEU A 252 6.44 -25.94 3.55
CA LEU A 252 7.75 -26.55 3.65
C LEU A 252 8.32 -26.59 5.07
N ALA A 253 7.55 -26.20 6.10
CA ALA A 253 8.03 -26.10 7.48
C ALA A 253 8.63 -27.41 8.00
N GLY A 254 8.00 -28.53 7.72
CA GLY A 254 8.50 -29.85 8.11
C GLY A 254 9.77 -30.31 7.36
N GLN A 255 10.06 -29.72 6.20
CA GLN A 255 11.22 -30.09 5.38
C GLN A 255 12.47 -29.23 5.68
N PHE A 256 12.27 -28.02 6.21
CA PHE A 256 13.33 -27.04 6.47
C PHE A 256 13.26 -26.48 7.89
N PRO A 257 13.38 -27.35 8.95
CA PRO A 257 13.26 -26.91 10.34
C PRO A 257 14.28 -25.86 10.74
N ASP A 258 15.50 -25.91 10.21
CA ASP A 258 16.54 -24.92 10.53
C ASP A 258 16.16 -23.52 9.99
N VAL A 259 15.51 -23.45 8.82
CA VAL A 259 14.99 -22.19 8.26
C VAL A 259 13.82 -21.66 9.11
N VAL A 260 12.98 -22.55 9.59
CA VAL A 260 11.88 -22.17 10.51
C VAL A 260 12.46 -21.52 11.76
N ILE A 261 13.44 -22.15 12.41
CA ILE A 261 14.10 -21.62 13.62
C ILE A 261 14.68 -20.23 13.34
N GLU A 262 15.44 -20.07 12.25
CA GLU A 262 16.02 -18.76 11.85
C GLU A 262 14.95 -17.68 11.70
N LEU A 263 13.82 -18.00 11.05
CA LEU A 263 12.75 -17.04 10.83
C LEU A 263 11.86 -16.82 12.06
N GLU A 264 11.76 -17.78 12.97
CA GLU A 264 11.14 -17.55 14.28
C GLU A 264 11.96 -16.58 15.12
N GLU A 265 13.29 -16.70 15.12
CA GLU A 265 14.20 -15.74 15.77
C GLU A 265 14.05 -14.34 15.18
N LEU A 266 13.94 -14.22 13.84
CA LEU A 266 13.66 -12.95 13.17
C LEU A 266 12.29 -12.38 13.61
N GLY A 267 11.28 -13.24 13.74
CA GLY A 267 9.98 -12.87 14.28
C GLY A 267 10.04 -12.35 15.71
N GLU A 268 10.85 -12.99 16.57
CA GLU A 268 11.04 -12.53 17.95
C GLU A 268 11.77 -11.17 18.04
N GLN A 269 12.71 -10.91 17.13
CA GLN A 269 13.34 -9.60 17.00
C GLN A 269 12.31 -8.54 16.62
N ALA A 270 11.47 -8.80 15.59
CA ALA A 270 10.40 -7.90 15.18
C ALA A 270 9.42 -7.64 16.35
N ARG A 271 8.99 -8.67 17.08
CA ARG A 271 8.13 -8.54 18.25
C ARG A 271 8.76 -7.70 19.35
N SER A 272 10.06 -7.86 19.58
CA SER A 272 10.78 -7.10 20.61
C SER A 272 10.88 -5.62 20.31
N ILE A 273 10.92 -5.24 19.03
CA ILE A 273 11.06 -3.85 18.56
C ILE A 273 9.67 -3.24 18.33
N LEU A 274 8.83 -3.90 17.55
CA LEU A 274 7.57 -3.35 17.05
C LEU A 274 6.33 -3.81 17.85
N GLY A 275 6.48 -4.89 18.66
CA GLY A 275 5.38 -5.48 19.38
C GLY A 275 4.59 -6.52 18.57
N ASP A 276 3.66 -7.22 19.22
CA ASP A 276 2.72 -8.13 18.57
C ASP A 276 1.51 -8.39 19.47
N LYS A 277 0.35 -7.99 19.00
CA LYS A 277 -0.92 -8.14 19.72
C LYS A 277 -1.36 -9.60 19.86
N ILE A 278 -0.93 -10.50 18.99
CA ILE A 278 -1.27 -11.93 19.08
C ILE A 278 -0.62 -12.55 20.31
N THR A 279 0.66 -12.20 20.54
CA THR A 279 1.44 -12.72 21.68
C THR A 279 1.32 -11.86 22.93
N GLY A 280 0.72 -10.66 22.81
CA GLY A 280 0.65 -9.67 23.87
C GLY A 280 1.99 -8.95 24.14
N LYS A 281 2.99 -9.13 23.28
CA LYS A 281 4.31 -8.51 23.44
C LYS A 281 4.27 -7.04 23.07
N ILE A 282 4.73 -6.17 23.96
CA ILE A 282 4.88 -4.72 23.72
C ILE A 282 6.29 -4.51 23.19
N GLY A 283 6.40 -3.90 22.03
CA GLY A 283 7.70 -3.57 21.41
C GLY A 283 8.36 -2.36 22.09
N SER A 284 9.70 -2.36 22.14
CA SER A 284 10.47 -1.24 22.68
C SER A 284 10.28 0.07 21.92
N GLU A 285 9.87 0.00 20.65
CA GLU A 285 9.62 1.14 19.77
C GLU A 285 8.13 1.25 19.39
N SER A 286 7.25 0.43 20.03
CA SER A 286 5.81 0.55 19.80
C SER A 286 5.29 1.82 20.44
N TYR A 287 4.65 2.65 19.64
CA TYR A 287 4.02 3.88 20.12
C TYR A 287 2.67 3.58 20.76
N THR A 288 2.66 3.04 21.96
CA THR A 288 1.43 2.80 22.74
C THR A 288 0.67 4.08 23.12
N THR A 289 1.19 5.26 22.77
CA THR A 289 0.75 6.52 23.37
C THR A 289 0.25 7.58 22.40
N ILE A 290 -0.16 7.25 21.20
CA ILE A 290 -0.69 8.31 20.31
C ILE A 290 -2.10 8.76 20.70
N CYS A 291 -2.89 7.93 21.33
CA CYS A 291 -4.17 8.40 21.91
C CYS A 291 -3.99 9.48 22.98
N GLY A 292 -2.83 9.54 23.65
CA GLY A 292 -2.54 10.58 24.65
C GLY A 292 -1.90 11.86 24.10
N VAL A 293 -1.28 11.80 22.91
CA VAL A 293 -0.56 12.96 22.31
C VAL A 293 -1.42 13.74 21.32
N LEU A 294 -2.48 13.14 20.77
CA LEU A 294 -3.42 13.83 19.89
C LEU A 294 -4.00 15.16 20.47
N PRO A 295 -4.29 15.29 21.77
CA PRO A 295 -4.73 16.58 22.33
C PRO A 295 -3.70 17.70 22.21
N SER A 296 -2.41 17.40 22.19
CA SER A 296 -1.36 18.42 22.07
C SER A 296 -1.04 18.79 20.61
N LEU A 297 -1.24 17.89 19.66
CA LEU A 297 -1.14 18.17 18.21
C LEU A 297 -2.33 18.99 17.70
N VAL A 298 -3.51 18.85 18.32
CA VAL A 298 -4.71 19.65 18.01
C VAL A 298 -4.55 21.13 18.42
N LYS A 299 -3.55 21.47 19.23
CA LYS A 299 -3.22 22.85 19.57
C LYS A 299 -2.36 23.58 18.52
N MET A 300 -1.89 22.91 17.49
CA MET A 300 -1.32 23.60 16.33
C MET A 300 -2.46 24.23 15.53
N ASP A 301 -2.56 25.52 15.64
CA ASP A 301 -3.53 26.37 14.95
C ASP A 301 -3.28 26.34 13.43
N HIS A 302 -3.90 25.39 12.79
CA HIS A 302 -4.11 25.39 11.35
C HIS A 302 -5.61 25.59 11.14
N SER A 303 -6.01 26.82 10.93
CA SER A 303 -7.41 27.32 10.87
C SER A 303 -8.36 26.61 9.88
N GLY A 304 -7.92 25.57 9.19
CA GLY A 304 -8.72 24.70 8.33
C GLY A 304 -8.91 23.28 8.85
N VAL A 305 -7.94 22.74 9.61
CA VAL A 305 -7.89 21.32 10.02
C VAL A 305 -8.70 21.07 11.32
N GLY A 306 -8.83 22.07 12.18
CA GLY A 306 -9.50 21.94 13.47
C GLY A 306 -11.02 21.63 13.39
N LYS A 307 -11.69 22.01 12.32
CA LYS A 307 -13.13 21.70 12.12
C LYS A 307 -13.36 20.26 11.65
N SER A 308 -12.48 19.74 10.82
CA SER A 308 -12.52 18.35 10.34
C SER A 308 -12.26 17.37 11.49
N MET A 309 -11.22 17.63 12.30
CA MET A 309 -10.88 16.78 13.45
C MET A 309 -11.94 16.77 14.56
N LYS A 310 -12.70 17.88 14.76
CA LYS A 310 -13.82 17.87 15.70
C LYS A 310 -15.00 17.00 15.26
N LEU A 311 -15.18 16.84 13.95
CA LEU A 311 -16.18 15.93 13.39
C LEU A 311 -15.76 14.45 13.53
N GLU A 312 -14.48 14.15 13.34
CA GLU A 312 -13.92 12.81 13.55
C GLU A 312 -13.99 12.37 15.02
N ASN A 313 -13.65 13.25 15.97
CA ASN A 313 -13.81 12.96 17.39
C ASN A 313 -15.27 12.76 17.83
N ARG A 314 -16.24 13.38 17.16
CA ARG A 314 -17.67 13.13 17.42
C ARG A 314 -18.12 11.79 16.83
N ALA A 315 -17.61 11.40 15.66
CA ALA A 315 -17.86 10.10 15.06
C ALA A 315 -17.30 8.98 15.94
N HIS A 316 -16.05 9.10 16.40
CA HIS A 316 -15.44 8.14 17.33
C HIS A 316 -16.22 7.97 18.64
N LYS A 317 -16.75 9.04 19.23
CA LYS A 317 -17.57 8.95 20.45
C LYS A 317 -18.93 8.28 20.19
N LYS A 318 -19.51 8.41 19.00
CA LYS A 318 -20.81 7.84 18.66
C LYS A 318 -20.74 6.33 18.37
N TYR A 319 -19.57 5.84 17.96
CA TYR A 319 -19.37 4.45 17.52
C TYR A 319 -18.39 3.66 18.41
N ALA A 320 -18.09 4.15 19.62
CA ALA A 320 -17.21 3.50 20.58
C ALA A 320 -17.67 2.12 21.08
N GLY A 321 -18.82 1.62 20.60
CA GLY A 321 -19.35 0.29 20.91
C GLY A 321 -19.39 -0.67 19.71
N GLU A 322 -19.00 -0.23 18.51
CA GLU A 322 -18.93 -1.09 17.32
C GLU A 322 -17.47 -1.42 16.99
N SER A 323 -17.23 -2.62 16.47
CA SER A 323 -15.87 -3.08 16.17
C SER A 323 -15.16 -2.12 15.21
N SER A 324 -13.88 -1.85 15.46
CA SER A 324 -13.01 -0.99 14.64
C SER A 324 -13.03 -1.31 13.14
N ASP A 325 -13.41 -2.52 12.78
CA ASP A 325 -13.51 -2.99 11.38
C ASP A 325 -14.65 -2.34 10.60
N ALA A 326 -15.73 -1.90 11.25
CA ALA A 326 -16.85 -1.23 10.60
C ALA A 326 -16.54 0.24 10.27
N LEU A 327 -15.68 0.89 11.06
CA LEU A 327 -15.29 2.30 10.88
C LEU A 327 -14.26 2.48 9.76
N ILE A 328 -13.36 1.52 9.57
CA ILE A 328 -12.35 1.54 8.50
C ILE A 328 -12.99 1.39 7.12
N ASN A 329 -14.13 0.71 7.04
CA ASN A 329 -14.83 0.45 5.78
C ASN A 329 -15.83 1.53 5.36
N GLY A 330 -16.17 2.48 6.22
CA GLY A 330 -17.23 3.47 6.00
C GLY A 330 -16.76 4.91 5.72
N LEU A 331 -15.53 5.24 6.06
CA LEU A 331 -14.98 6.57 5.84
C LEU A 331 -13.83 6.45 4.84
N GLY A 332 -14.04 6.94 3.63
CA GLY A 332 -13.02 7.01 2.60
C GLY A 332 -11.72 7.60 3.14
N GLY A 333 -10.78 6.73 3.39
CA GLY A 333 -9.36 6.89 3.50
C GLY A 333 -8.81 8.23 3.97
N THR A 334 -8.89 8.53 5.25
CA THR A 334 -7.77 9.15 5.92
C THR A 334 -6.94 7.99 6.49
N ASN A 335 -6.02 7.50 5.69
CA ASN A 335 -5.03 6.54 6.14
C ASN A 335 -4.26 7.18 7.29
N ASN A 336 -4.60 6.80 8.52
CA ASN A 336 -3.63 6.85 9.58
C ASN A 336 -2.49 5.95 9.11
N PHE A 337 -1.31 6.50 8.88
CA PHE A 337 -0.08 5.82 8.46
C PHE A 337 0.33 4.63 9.35
N ARG A 338 -0.52 4.21 10.28
CA ARG A 338 -0.32 3.17 11.27
C ARG A 338 -1.05 1.88 11.02
N ASP A 339 -2.16 1.91 10.28
CA ASP A 339 -2.94 0.69 9.98
C ASP A 339 -2.59 0.10 8.62
N VAL A 340 -1.66 0.73 7.90
CA VAL A 340 -1.17 0.23 6.64
C VAL A 340 0.14 -0.50 6.91
N SER A 341 0.05 -1.81 7.03
CA SER A 341 1.22 -2.64 6.86
C SER A 341 1.71 -2.47 5.42
N TRP A 342 2.61 -1.54 5.21
CA TRP A 342 3.26 -1.30 3.95
C TRP A 342 4.15 -2.50 3.64
N GLN A 343 3.87 -3.17 2.55
CA GLN A 343 4.52 -4.44 2.29
C GLN A 343 4.93 -4.55 0.84
N GLY A 344 6.09 -5.11 0.70
CA GLY A 344 6.90 -5.23 -0.48
C GLY A 344 6.21 -5.23 -1.84
N PHE A 345 6.88 -4.59 -2.74
CA PHE A 345 6.59 -4.63 -4.17
C PHE A 345 6.70 -6.05 -4.75
#